data_6ef51b356019f1753b3cf553078668dd
#
_entry.id   6ef51b356019f1753b3cf553078668dd
#
_cell.length_a   1.000
_cell.length_b   1.000
_cell.length_c   1.000
_cell.angle_alpha   90.00
_cell.angle_beta   90.00
_cell.angle_gamma   90.00
#
_symmetry.space_group_name_H-M   'P 1'
#
loop_
_entity.id
_entity.type
_entity.pdbx_description
1 polymer ?
#
loop_
_entity_poly.entity_id
_entity_poly.type
_entity_poly.pdbx_seq_one_letter_code
_entity_poly.pdbx_strand_id
1 'polypeptide(L)'
;ILNYHQYIDLYDDQDNWNWVGQDSVVGTTTIAFSPTLTAMSLFTFDISGFTATIQTNVVSKQYLDNTEDDNAALRAYSTTNLNLQYRLPLPVSRCPDVRLLCQINNIFNAKYANNGGAEASRFMDGSRCVWYYAQAGINVHAGFSITF
;
A
#
# COMPACT_ATOMS: atom_id res chain seq x y z
N ILE A 1 -11.37 -4.99 16.91
CA ILE A 1 -12.19 -6.19 17.13
C ILE A 1 -13.63 -5.78 16.87
N LEU A 2 -14.32 -6.52 16.04
CA LEU A 2 -15.70 -6.29 15.62
C LEU A 2 -16.54 -7.55 15.88
N ASN A 3 -17.69 -7.40 16.51
CA ASN A 3 -18.70 -8.46 16.49
C ASN A 3 -19.35 -8.48 15.10
N TYR A 4 -19.18 -9.58 14.41
CA TYR A 4 -19.55 -9.69 13.00
C TYR A 4 -20.53 -10.83 12.77
N HIS A 5 -21.56 -10.55 12.01
CA HIS A 5 -22.51 -11.56 11.53
C HIS A 5 -22.92 -11.19 10.10
N GLN A 6 -22.59 -12.04 9.15
CA GLN A 6 -22.96 -11.88 7.76
C GLN A 6 -23.46 -13.19 7.18
N TYR A 7 -24.53 -13.12 6.39
CA TYR A 7 -24.96 -14.19 5.50
C TYR A 7 -24.22 -14.09 4.17
N ILE A 8 -23.75 -15.23 3.69
CA ILE A 8 -22.93 -15.33 2.47
C ILE A 8 -23.63 -16.26 1.51
N ASP A 9 -23.99 -15.76 0.33
CA ASP A 9 -24.58 -16.57 -0.72
C ASP A 9 -23.55 -17.52 -1.33
N LEU A 10 -23.94 -18.77 -1.52
CA LEU A 10 -23.13 -19.82 -2.12
C LEU A 10 -23.61 -20.10 -3.54
N TYR A 11 -22.66 -20.25 -4.46
CA TYR A 11 -22.87 -20.57 -5.86
C TYR A 11 -22.16 -21.87 -6.23
N ASP A 12 -22.66 -22.56 -7.27
CA ASP A 12 -22.13 -23.88 -7.69
C ASP A 12 -20.71 -23.78 -8.25
N ASP A 13 -20.49 -22.88 -9.21
CA ASP A 13 -19.19 -22.62 -9.80
C ASP A 13 -19.10 -21.20 -10.41
N GLN A 14 -17.91 -20.85 -10.91
CA GLN A 14 -17.64 -19.52 -11.49
C GLN A 14 -18.26 -19.32 -12.88
N ASP A 15 -18.60 -20.41 -13.57
CA ASP A 15 -19.10 -20.34 -14.95
C ASP A 15 -20.62 -20.15 -14.98
N ASN A 16 -21.36 -20.79 -14.07
CA ASN A 16 -22.83 -20.83 -14.11
C ASN A 16 -23.49 -19.87 -13.12
N TRP A 17 -22.87 -19.57 -11.99
CA TRP A 17 -23.42 -18.69 -10.95
C TRP A 17 -24.83 -19.10 -10.48
N ASN A 18 -25.08 -20.41 -10.38
CA ASN A 18 -26.36 -20.88 -9.83
C ASN A 18 -26.30 -20.80 -8.30
N TRP A 19 -27.25 -20.13 -7.70
CA TRP A 19 -27.38 -20.06 -6.26
C TRP A 19 -27.73 -21.42 -5.67
N VAL A 20 -26.96 -21.92 -4.73
CA VAL A 20 -27.14 -23.26 -4.12
C VAL A 20 -27.46 -23.19 -2.63
N GLY A 21 -27.28 -22.06 -1.99
CA GLY A 21 -27.57 -21.93 -0.58
C GLY A 21 -26.95 -20.67 0.04
N GLN A 22 -26.97 -20.66 1.37
CA GLN A 22 -26.44 -19.56 2.15
C GLN A 22 -25.67 -20.10 3.36
N ASP A 23 -24.51 -19.54 3.63
CA ASP A 23 -23.71 -19.77 4.82
C ASP A 23 -23.72 -18.52 5.71
N SER A 24 -23.19 -18.62 6.92
CA SER A 24 -23.06 -17.47 7.79
C SER A 24 -21.72 -17.44 8.48
N VAL A 25 -21.12 -16.26 8.55
CA VAL A 25 -19.93 -15.98 9.34
C VAL A 25 -20.34 -15.20 10.58
N VAL A 26 -20.09 -15.80 11.76
CA VAL A 26 -20.41 -15.18 13.05
C VAL A 26 -19.19 -15.23 13.95
N GLY A 27 -18.83 -14.12 14.57
CA GLY A 27 -17.74 -14.10 15.52
C GLY A 27 -17.18 -12.72 15.79
N THR A 28 -16.03 -12.74 16.44
CA THR A 28 -15.25 -11.54 16.69
C THR A 28 -14.10 -11.52 15.71
N THR A 29 -14.09 -10.54 14.83
CA THR A 29 -13.14 -10.44 13.71
C THR A 29 -12.35 -9.14 13.75
N THR A 30 -11.28 -9.10 12.98
CA THR A 30 -10.51 -7.88 12.72
C THR A 30 -11.28 -6.98 11.74
N ILE A 31 -11.24 -5.68 11.96
CA ILE A 31 -11.84 -4.71 11.05
C ILE A 31 -11.10 -4.74 9.71
N ALA A 32 -11.86 -4.75 8.61
CA ALA A 32 -11.32 -4.68 7.26
C ALA A 32 -10.39 -3.46 7.07
N PHE A 33 -9.36 -3.60 6.24
CA PHE A 33 -8.37 -2.57 5.95
C PHE A 33 -7.66 -2.00 7.19
N SER A 34 -7.59 -2.78 8.26
CA SER A 34 -6.95 -2.39 9.51
C SER A 34 -5.73 -3.28 9.78
N PRO A 35 -4.55 -2.92 9.31
CA PRO A 35 -3.34 -3.68 9.59
C PRO A 35 -3.01 -3.62 11.09
N THR A 36 -2.50 -4.71 11.64
CA THR A 36 -2.12 -4.77 13.06
C THR A 36 -0.86 -3.97 13.37
N LEU A 37 -0.04 -3.71 12.34
CA LEU A 37 1.19 -2.92 12.45
C LEU A 37 1.36 -2.05 11.20
N THR A 38 1.56 -0.76 11.43
CA THR A 38 2.15 0.16 10.47
C THR A 38 3.36 0.81 11.11
N ALA A 39 4.48 0.84 10.40
CA ALA A 39 5.69 1.47 10.88
C ALA A 39 6.34 2.29 9.77
N MET A 40 6.96 3.39 10.14
CA MET A 40 7.73 4.24 9.25
C MET A 40 9.08 4.55 9.88
N SER A 41 10.15 4.45 9.10
CA SER A 41 11.47 4.97 9.48
C SER A 41 11.89 6.05 8.50
N LEU A 42 12.53 7.08 9.01
CA LEU A 42 13.04 8.20 8.25
C LEU A 42 14.49 8.49 8.69
N PHE A 43 15.42 8.41 7.75
CA PHE A 43 16.81 8.76 7.97
C PHE A 43 17.19 9.90 7.03
N THR A 44 17.61 11.01 7.59
CA THR A 44 18.10 12.17 6.82
C THR A 44 19.56 12.39 7.08
N PHE A 45 20.31 12.52 6.01
CA PHE A 45 21.72 12.86 6.01
C PHE A 45 21.91 14.19 5.30
N ASP A 46 22.58 15.12 5.93
CA ASP A 46 22.84 16.46 5.39
C ASP A 46 24.31 16.81 5.47
N ILE A 47 24.89 17.20 4.35
CA ILE A 47 26.29 17.63 4.27
C ILE A 47 26.49 18.64 3.14
N SER A 48 27.01 19.83 3.47
CA SER A 48 27.46 20.84 2.48
C SER A 48 26.42 21.13 1.38
N GLY A 49 25.14 21.26 1.77
CA GLY A 49 24.05 21.56 0.85
C GLY A 49 23.50 20.35 0.07
N PHE A 50 24.02 19.16 0.32
CA PHE A 50 23.44 17.91 -0.15
C PHE A 50 22.65 17.25 0.97
N THR A 51 21.38 16.98 0.71
CA THR A 51 20.49 16.28 1.66
C THR A 51 20.01 14.99 1.01
N ALA A 52 20.16 13.88 1.71
CA ALA A 52 19.60 12.58 1.32
C ALA A 52 18.66 12.08 2.41
N THR A 53 17.44 11.71 2.04
CA THR A 53 16.45 11.16 2.97
C THR A 53 15.99 9.80 2.48
N ILE A 54 16.15 8.78 3.31
CA ILE A 54 15.61 7.44 3.10
C ILE A 54 14.38 7.29 3.98
N GLN A 55 13.26 6.94 3.38
CA GLN A 55 12.01 6.66 4.06
C GLN A 55 11.58 5.23 3.78
N THR A 56 11.42 4.43 4.83
CA THR A 56 10.89 3.06 4.71
C THR A 56 9.56 2.98 5.42
N ASN A 57 8.54 2.46 4.72
CA ASN A 57 7.21 2.18 5.27
C ASN A 57 7.02 0.67 5.30
N VAL A 58 6.46 0.17 6.39
CA VAL A 58 6.10 -1.24 6.59
C VAL A 58 4.62 -1.32 6.97
N VAL A 59 3.90 -2.21 6.32
CA VAL A 59 2.48 -2.46 6.60
C VAL A 59 2.28 -3.97 6.72
N SER A 60 1.68 -4.41 7.82
CA SER A 60 1.34 -5.82 8.02
C SER A 60 0.17 -6.26 7.14
N LYS A 61 -0.08 -7.57 7.10
CA LYS A 61 -1.26 -8.15 6.44
C LYS A 61 -2.53 -7.47 6.96
N GLN A 62 -3.49 -7.28 6.06
CA GLN A 62 -4.82 -6.77 6.37
C GLN A 62 -5.86 -7.48 5.52
N TYR A 63 -7.05 -7.65 6.07
CA TYR A 63 -8.15 -8.31 5.36
C TYR A 63 -8.93 -7.30 4.51
N LEU A 64 -9.48 -7.74 3.39
CA LEU A 64 -10.30 -6.91 2.50
C LEU A 64 -11.73 -6.74 2.99
N ASP A 65 -12.18 -7.65 3.86
CA ASP A 65 -13.48 -7.58 4.52
C ASP A 65 -13.39 -8.07 5.98
N ASN A 66 -14.52 -8.10 6.67
CA ASN A 66 -14.57 -8.49 8.07
C ASN A 66 -14.75 -10.00 8.30
N THR A 67 -14.51 -10.84 7.30
CA THR A 67 -14.62 -12.31 7.44
C THR A 67 -13.33 -12.98 7.92
N GLU A 68 -12.20 -12.25 7.95
CA GLU A 68 -10.86 -12.79 8.22
C GLU A 68 -10.45 -13.94 7.28
N ASP A 69 -10.94 -13.91 6.04
CA ASP A 69 -10.59 -14.88 5.02
C ASP A 69 -9.19 -14.58 4.46
N ASP A 70 -8.28 -15.52 4.60
CA ASP A 70 -6.91 -15.38 4.08
C ASP A 70 -6.85 -15.30 2.55
N ASN A 71 -7.87 -15.81 1.86
CA ASN A 71 -8.01 -15.64 0.40
C ASN A 71 -8.44 -14.23 0.01
N ALA A 72 -9.00 -13.47 0.94
CA ALA A 72 -9.42 -12.08 0.77
C ALA A 72 -8.56 -11.14 1.62
N ALA A 73 -7.25 -11.18 1.44
CA ALA A 73 -6.31 -10.40 2.24
C ALA A 73 -5.22 -9.75 1.39
N LEU A 74 -4.82 -8.55 1.77
CA LEU A 74 -3.63 -7.88 1.29
C LEU A 74 -2.42 -8.40 2.06
N ARG A 75 -1.40 -8.84 1.34
CA ARG A 75 -0.15 -9.31 1.95
C ARG A 75 0.60 -8.16 2.61
N ALA A 76 1.35 -8.47 3.66
CA ALA A 76 2.29 -7.53 4.24
C ALA A 76 3.30 -7.06 3.18
N TYR A 77 3.67 -5.78 3.24
CA TYR A 77 4.65 -5.19 2.33
C TYR A 77 5.51 -4.14 3.02
N SER A 78 6.64 -3.86 2.39
CA SER A 78 7.46 -2.70 2.72
C SER A 78 7.88 -1.98 1.46
N THR A 79 7.97 -0.65 1.55
CA THR A 79 8.48 0.21 0.48
C THR A 79 9.52 1.14 1.01
N THR A 80 10.56 1.40 0.23
CA THR A 80 11.60 2.35 0.59
C THR A 80 11.75 3.37 -0.53
N ASN A 81 11.72 4.64 -0.15
CA ASN A 81 11.89 5.79 -1.03
C ASN A 81 13.19 6.50 -0.69
N LEU A 82 13.84 7.05 -1.70
CA LEU A 82 15.04 7.87 -1.58
C LEU A 82 14.76 9.25 -2.15
N ASN A 83 14.91 10.29 -1.33
CA ASN A 83 14.82 11.69 -1.74
C ASN A 83 16.19 12.31 -1.65
N LEU A 84 16.64 12.91 -2.75
CA LEU A 84 17.91 13.60 -2.86
C LEU A 84 17.65 15.07 -3.19
N GLN A 85 18.34 15.95 -2.47
CA GLN A 85 18.30 17.38 -2.73
C GLN A 85 19.71 17.92 -2.73
N TYR A 86 20.03 18.79 -3.69
CA TYR A 86 21.30 19.48 -3.73
C TYR A 86 21.09 20.97 -3.96
N ARG A 87 21.57 21.76 -3.00
CA ARG A 87 21.58 23.21 -3.09
C ARG A 87 22.81 23.65 -3.87
N LEU A 88 22.60 24.32 -5.00
CA LEU A 88 23.70 24.81 -5.83
C LEU A 88 24.44 25.97 -5.11
N PRO A 89 25.76 25.89 -4.94
CA PRO A 89 26.57 26.97 -4.33
C PRO A 89 26.77 28.11 -5.31
N LEU A 90 25.75 28.95 -5.51
CA LEU A 90 25.86 30.09 -6.41
C LEU A 90 26.60 31.26 -5.74
N PRO A 91 27.58 31.88 -6.41
CA PRO A 91 28.59 32.78 -5.75
C PRO A 91 28.10 34.21 -5.53
N VAL A 92 26.85 34.57 -5.76
CA VAL A 92 26.40 35.97 -5.75
C VAL A 92 25.27 36.22 -4.75
N SER A 93 25.41 37.23 -3.89
CA SER A 93 24.42 37.61 -2.87
C SER A 93 23.05 38.03 -3.37
N ARG A 94 22.82 38.08 -4.66
CA ARG A 94 21.53 38.39 -5.33
C ARG A 94 21.03 37.25 -6.21
N CYS A 95 21.69 36.09 -6.17
CA CYS A 95 21.20 34.92 -6.91
C CYS A 95 20.10 34.21 -6.15
N PRO A 96 19.08 33.71 -6.85
CA PRO A 96 18.07 32.87 -6.26
C PRO A 96 18.67 31.62 -5.61
N ASP A 97 18.03 31.10 -4.58
CA ASP A 97 18.36 29.78 -4.02
C ASP A 97 17.87 28.71 -5.02
N VAL A 98 18.81 28.01 -5.66
CA VAL A 98 18.51 26.97 -6.64
C VAL A 98 18.81 25.60 -6.05
N ARG A 99 17.83 24.71 -6.09
CA ARG A 99 17.94 23.34 -5.59
C ARG A 99 17.56 22.35 -6.68
N LEU A 100 18.39 21.33 -6.81
CA LEU A 100 18.08 20.16 -7.62
C LEU A 100 17.39 19.11 -6.72
N LEU A 101 16.35 18.49 -7.24
CA LEU A 101 15.53 17.50 -6.53
C LEU A 101 15.51 16.22 -7.33
N CYS A 102 15.69 15.08 -6.65
CA CYS A 102 15.50 13.77 -7.24
C CYS A 102 14.80 12.87 -6.20
N GLN A 103 13.70 12.25 -6.61
CA GLN A 103 12.96 11.32 -5.79
C GLN A 103 12.89 9.98 -6.50
N ILE A 104 13.34 8.93 -5.84
CA ILE A 104 13.26 7.56 -6.32
C ILE A 104 12.30 6.82 -5.38
N ASN A 105 11.11 6.47 -5.87
CA ASN A 105 10.14 5.74 -5.11
C ASN A 105 10.31 4.25 -5.32
N ASN A 106 10.04 3.49 -4.24
CA ASN A 106 10.08 2.03 -4.26
C ASN A 106 11.40 1.48 -4.84
N ILE A 107 12.53 1.92 -4.26
CA ILE A 107 13.89 1.62 -4.78
C ILE A 107 14.18 0.13 -4.91
N PHE A 108 13.53 -0.71 -4.10
CA PHE A 108 13.66 -2.18 -4.17
C PHE A 108 12.66 -2.83 -5.12
N ASN A 109 11.87 -2.04 -5.85
CA ASN A 109 10.86 -2.51 -6.80
C ASN A 109 9.92 -3.56 -6.19
N ALA A 110 9.52 -3.38 -4.93
CA ALA A 110 8.57 -4.27 -4.27
C ALA A 110 7.25 -4.33 -5.06
N LYS A 111 6.74 -5.54 -5.27
CA LYS A 111 5.45 -5.76 -5.92
C LYS A 111 4.41 -5.93 -4.83
N TYR A 112 3.46 -5.00 -4.73
CA TYR A 112 2.46 -5.00 -3.69
C TYR A 112 1.16 -4.36 -4.17
N ALA A 113 0.08 -4.67 -3.45
CA ALA A 113 -1.18 -3.96 -3.51
C ALA A 113 -1.47 -3.36 -2.12
N ASN A 114 -1.96 -2.15 -2.09
CA ASN A 114 -2.37 -1.48 -0.85
C ASN A 114 -3.89 -1.37 -0.73
N ASN A 115 -4.60 -1.79 -1.76
CA ASN A 115 -6.05 -1.79 -1.82
C ASN A 115 -6.54 -2.94 -2.71
N GLY A 116 -7.80 -3.30 -2.56
CA GLY A 116 -8.48 -4.35 -3.30
C GLY A 116 -9.92 -4.48 -2.83
N GLY A 117 -10.56 -5.57 -3.19
CA GLY A 117 -11.89 -5.90 -2.72
C GLY A 117 -12.16 -7.39 -2.87
N ALA A 118 -13.19 -7.86 -2.19
CA ALA A 118 -13.68 -9.20 -2.29
C ALA A 118 -15.21 -9.18 -2.32
N GLU A 119 -15.82 -10.04 -3.11
CA GLU A 119 -17.25 -10.24 -3.04
C GLU A 119 -17.65 -11.01 -1.78
N ALA A 120 -18.82 -10.73 -1.24
CA ALA A 120 -19.35 -11.45 -0.08
C ALA A 120 -19.71 -12.89 -0.44
N SER A 121 -20.17 -13.11 -1.68
CA SER A 121 -20.57 -14.43 -2.18
C SER A 121 -19.38 -15.38 -2.34
N ARG A 122 -19.62 -16.66 -2.13
CA ARG A 122 -18.63 -17.73 -2.24
C ARG A 122 -19.14 -18.83 -3.17
N PHE A 123 -18.19 -19.55 -3.79
CA PHE A 123 -18.47 -20.81 -4.47
C PHE A 123 -18.42 -21.97 -3.49
N MET A 124 -19.01 -23.11 -3.86
CA MET A 124 -19.06 -24.30 -2.99
C MET A 124 -17.67 -24.84 -2.60
N ASP A 125 -16.65 -24.57 -3.41
CA ASP A 125 -15.26 -24.90 -3.13
C ASP A 125 -14.59 -23.93 -2.11
N GLY A 126 -15.33 -22.92 -1.65
CA GLY A 126 -14.84 -21.88 -0.74
C GLY A 126 -14.12 -20.73 -1.43
N SER A 127 -13.94 -20.76 -2.76
CA SER A 127 -13.32 -19.67 -3.49
C SER A 127 -14.24 -18.44 -3.57
N ARG A 128 -13.67 -17.27 -3.86
CA ARG A 128 -14.35 -15.97 -3.95
C ARG A 128 -13.75 -15.15 -5.07
N CYS A 129 -14.54 -14.23 -5.62
CA CYS A 129 -14.00 -13.20 -6.49
C CYS A 129 -13.25 -12.15 -5.66
N VAL A 130 -11.95 -12.04 -5.89
CA VAL A 130 -11.06 -11.10 -5.21
C VAL A 130 -10.25 -10.33 -6.25
N TRP A 131 -10.13 -9.02 -6.08
CA TRP A 131 -9.33 -8.17 -6.96
C TRP A 131 -8.39 -7.28 -6.16
N TYR A 132 -7.26 -6.93 -6.76
CA TYR A 132 -6.21 -6.14 -6.13
C TYR A 132 -5.79 -4.98 -7.03
N TYR A 133 -5.55 -3.82 -6.43
CA TYR A 133 -4.98 -2.67 -7.13
C TYR A 133 -3.46 -2.66 -6.93
N ALA A 134 -2.75 -3.14 -7.96
CA ALA A 134 -1.29 -3.15 -7.94
C ALA A 134 -0.73 -1.73 -7.89
N GLN A 135 0.26 -1.53 -7.05
CA GLN A 135 0.96 -0.27 -6.92
C GLN A 135 2.15 -0.19 -7.87
N ALA A 136 2.58 1.05 -8.17
CA ALA A 136 3.71 1.30 -9.04
C ALA A 136 4.99 0.65 -8.51
N GLY A 137 5.76 0.05 -9.39
CA GLY A 137 7.12 -0.38 -9.12
C GLY A 137 8.06 0.82 -8.91
N ILE A 138 9.36 0.60 -9.09
CA ILE A 138 10.34 1.68 -9.03
C ILE A 138 9.98 2.79 -10.03
N ASN A 139 10.00 4.03 -9.58
CA ASN A 139 9.81 5.20 -10.42
C ASN A 139 10.66 6.37 -9.92
N VAL A 140 11.00 7.28 -10.81
CA VAL A 140 11.92 8.39 -10.55
C VAL A 140 11.26 9.69 -10.97
N HIS A 141 11.35 10.69 -10.10
CA HIS A 141 10.98 12.07 -10.37
C HIS A 141 12.21 12.95 -10.19
N ALA A 142 12.44 13.87 -11.13
CA ALA A 142 13.49 14.86 -11.01
C ALA A 142 12.93 16.26 -11.29
N GLY A 143 13.49 17.25 -10.61
CA GLY A 143 13.03 18.62 -10.73
C GLY A 143 14.03 19.62 -10.16
N PHE A 144 13.66 20.88 -10.20
CA PHE A 144 14.41 21.94 -9.56
C PHE A 144 13.47 22.94 -8.88
N SER A 145 13.97 23.60 -7.87
CA SER A 145 13.28 24.67 -7.14
C SER A 145 14.13 25.92 -7.21
N ILE A 146 13.52 27.07 -7.49
CA ILE A 146 14.16 28.37 -7.50
C ILE A 146 13.37 29.28 -6.57
N THR A 147 14.06 29.86 -5.57
CA THR A 147 13.48 30.84 -4.64
C THR A 147 14.19 32.16 -4.80
N PHE A 148 13.45 33.23 -5.11
CA PHE A 148 13.94 34.58 -5.33
C PHE A 148 13.90 35.42 -4.07
#